data_81ddb5e05ea6bb7be9daab960d93b24b
#
_entry.id   81ddb5e05ea6bb7be9daab960d93b24b
#
_cell.length_a   1.000
_cell.length_b   1.000
_cell.length_c   1.000
_cell.angle_alpha   90.00
_cell.angle_beta   90.00
_cell.angle_gamma   90.00
#
_symmetry.space_group_name_H-M   'P 1'
#
loop_
_entity.id
_entity.type
_entity.pdbx_description
1 polymer ?
#
loop_
_entity_poly.entity_id
_entity_poly.type
_entity_poly.pdbx_seq_one_letter_code
_entity_poly.pdbx_strand_id
1 'polypeptide(L)'
;LFLSKEGQLYSRLSLVITFILYIFITYAVRELRKREMRKQMETGSKQSLFIVTTEDVAGQVVDRMLKNNYARYRIAGMAVIDNSVIGHRIHGVNVVADAVTAVHYICNTWVDEVLIVISDSQPYPKKLIDQLIETGVTIHLNLAKVSNASGKKQFVEEIGPYTVLTTTMNYASER
;
A
#
# COMPACT_ATOMS: atom_id res chain seq x y z
N LEU A 1 -67.76 -20.57 -11.62
CA LEU A 1 -67.21 -19.62 -12.64
C LEU A 1 -66.68 -18.30 -12.05
N PHE A 2 -66.98 -17.95 -10.80
CA PHE A 2 -66.48 -16.72 -10.15
C PHE A 2 -65.10 -16.84 -9.57
N LEU A 3 -64.70 -18.02 -9.06
CA LEU A 3 -63.40 -18.25 -8.40
C LEU A 3 -62.19 -18.21 -9.36
N SER A 4 -62.38 -18.42 -10.66
CA SER A 4 -61.27 -18.43 -11.63
C SER A 4 -60.80 -17.04 -12.07
N LYS A 5 -61.65 -16.00 -11.97
CA LYS A 5 -61.27 -14.62 -12.31
C LYS A 5 -60.49 -13.92 -11.22
N GLU A 6 -60.80 -14.17 -9.95
CA GLU A 6 -60.06 -13.62 -8.82
C GLU A 6 -58.68 -14.21 -8.72
N GLY A 7 -58.52 -15.51 -8.94
CA GLY A 7 -57.21 -16.17 -8.92
C GLY A 7 -56.22 -15.64 -9.96
N GLN A 8 -56.68 -15.21 -11.13
CA GLN A 8 -55.85 -14.62 -12.16
C GLN A 8 -55.37 -13.18 -11.84
N LEU A 9 -56.25 -12.41 -11.17
CA LEU A 9 -55.89 -11.07 -10.71
C LEU A 9 -54.87 -11.12 -9.58
N TYR A 10 -55.05 -12.04 -8.60
CA TYR A 10 -54.09 -12.25 -7.52
C TYR A 10 -52.73 -12.71 -8.07
N SER A 11 -52.70 -13.60 -9.05
CA SER A 11 -51.48 -14.07 -9.69
C SER A 11 -50.72 -12.94 -10.40
N ARG A 12 -51.43 -12.08 -11.15
CA ARG A 12 -50.80 -10.93 -11.84
C ARG A 12 -50.32 -9.86 -10.89
N LEU A 13 -51.07 -9.56 -9.84
CA LEU A 13 -50.70 -8.60 -8.81
C LEU A 13 -49.48 -9.08 -8.01
N SER A 14 -49.44 -10.36 -7.67
CA SER A 14 -48.30 -11.00 -7.02
C SER A 14 -47.03 -10.88 -7.86
N LEU A 15 -47.10 -11.13 -9.16
CA LEU A 15 -45.97 -10.97 -10.08
C LEU A 15 -45.44 -9.54 -10.13
N VAL A 16 -46.33 -8.55 -10.18
CA VAL A 16 -45.95 -7.14 -10.20
C VAL A 16 -45.26 -6.74 -8.88
N ILE A 17 -45.84 -7.14 -7.76
CA ILE A 17 -45.24 -6.85 -6.44
C ILE A 17 -43.89 -7.52 -6.30
N THR A 18 -43.74 -8.77 -6.71
CA THR A 18 -42.47 -9.49 -6.69
C THR A 18 -41.42 -8.80 -7.54
N PHE A 19 -41.77 -8.33 -8.72
CA PHE A 19 -40.87 -7.62 -9.62
C PHE A 19 -40.41 -6.28 -9.03
N ILE A 20 -41.31 -5.51 -8.42
CA ILE A 20 -40.99 -4.25 -7.74
C ILE A 20 -40.06 -4.52 -6.54
N LEU A 21 -40.37 -5.52 -5.72
CA LEU A 21 -39.53 -5.94 -4.59
C LEU A 21 -38.15 -6.37 -5.05
N TYR A 22 -38.04 -7.15 -6.12
CA TYR A 22 -36.77 -7.59 -6.69
C TYR A 22 -35.91 -6.40 -7.13
N ILE A 23 -36.48 -5.43 -7.84
CA ILE A 23 -35.77 -4.22 -8.25
C ILE A 23 -35.27 -3.45 -7.02
N PHE A 24 -36.13 -3.28 -6.02
CA PHE A 24 -35.80 -2.53 -4.81
C PHE A 24 -34.68 -3.21 -4.00
N ILE A 25 -34.76 -4.53 -3.82
CA ILE A 25 -33.73 -5.30 -3.12
C ILE A 25 -32.41 -5.27 -3.90
N THR A 26 -32.45 -5.44 -5.21
CA THR A 26 -31.25 -5.41 -6.06
C THR A 26 -30.58 -4.03 -5.99
N TYR A 27 -31.34 -2.96 -6.02
CA TYR A 27 -30.83 -1.59 -5.88
C TYR A 27 -30.23 -1.35 -4.48
N ALA A 28 -30.92 -1.78 -3.43
CA ALA A 28 -30.44 -1.65 -2.05
C ALA A 28 -29.13 -2.41 -1.81
N VAL A 29 -29.03 -3.65 -2.29
CA VAL A 29 -27.80 -4.45 -2.20
C VAL A 29 -26.66 -3.79 -2.97
N ARG A 30 -26.94 -3.25 -4.15
CA ARG A 30 -25.92 -2.54 -4.93
C ARG A 30 -25.44 -1.28 -4.23
N GLU A 31 -26.32 -0.50 -3.62
CA GLU A 31 -25.95 0.71 -2.89
C GLU A 31 -25.20 0.40 -1.60
N LEU A 32 -25.59 -0.65 -0.87
CA LEU A 32 -24.86 -1.12 0.30
C LEU A 32 -23.44 -1.58 -0.06
N ARG A 33 -23.28 -2.40 -1.10
CA ARG A 33 -21.95 -2.80 -1.59
C ARG A 33 -21.10 -1.61 -2.02
N LYS A 34 -21.70 -0.62 -2.69
CA LYS A 34 -21.02 0.60 -3.09
C LYS A 34 -20.56 1.43 -1.89
N ARG A 35 -21.36 1.48 -0.83
CA ARG A 35 -20.99 2.14 0.44
C ARG A 35 -19.89 1.40 1.17
N GLU A 36 -19.93 0.08 1.21
CA GLU A 36 -18.84 -0.74 1.76
C GLU A 36 -17.55 -0.59 0.96
N MET A 37 -17.63 -0.62 -0.37
CA MET A 37 -16.47 -0.39 -1.24
C MET A 37 -15.93 1.03 -1.09
N ARG A 38 -16.78 2.07 -0.95
CA ARG A 38 -16.33 3.42 -0.64
C ARG A 38 -15.67 3.51 0.74
N LYS A 39 -16.23 2.90 1.77
CA LYS A 39 -15.59 2.81 3.08
C LYS A 39 -14.28 2.04 3.03
N GLN A 40 -14.18 0.99 2.24
CA GLN A 40 -12.95 0.27 2.00
C GLN A 40 -11.96 1.10 1.16
N MET A 41 -12.41 1.96 0.26
CA MET A 41 -11.56 2.92 -0.45
C MET A 41 -11.18 4.12 0.41
N GLU A 42 -12.01 4.57 1.33
CA GLU A 42 -11.70 5.62 2.33
C GLU A 42 -10.88 5.09 3.52
N THR A 43 -11.06 3.83 3.90
CA THR A 43 -10.17 3.04 4.78
C THR A 43 -9.07 2.39 3.95
N GLY A 44 -9.10 2.69 2.68
CA GLY A 44 -8.60 2.14 1.50
C GLY A 44 -7.21 1.62 1.61
N SER A 45 -6.89 0.66 0.88
CA SER A 45 -5.58 0.07 0.68
C SER A 45 -4.47 1.12 0.73
N LYS A 46 -4.19 1.60 1.97
CA LYS A 46 -2.99 2.36 2.24
C LYS A 46 -1.87 1.45 1.80
N GLN A 47 -1.12 1.88 0.81
CA GLN A 47 0.04 1.15 0.36
C GLN A 47 0.94 0.87 1.55
N SER A 48 1.34 -0.38 1.69
CA SER A 48 2.17 -0.84 2.79
C SER A 48 3.61 -0.38 2.53
N LEU A 49 4.05 0.64 3.27
CA LEU A 49 5.38 1.22 3.11
C LEU A 49 6.32 0.68 4.17
N PHE A 50 7.46 0.17 3.73
CA PHE A 50 8.56 -0.24 4.58
C PHE A 50 9.69 0.79 4.52
N ILE A 51 10.25 1.18 5.65
CA ILE A 51 11.29 2.21 5.73
C ILE A 51 12.64 1.53 5.98
N VAL A 52 13.62 1.83 5.14
CA VAL A 52 15.02 1.44 5.35
C VAL A 52 15.82 2.69 5.64
N THR A 53 16.49 2.74 6.80
CA THR A 53 17.17 3.94 7.28
C THR A 53 18.35 3.61 8.17
N THR A 54 19.10 4.64 8.56
CA THR A 54 20.16 4.59 9.57
C THR A 54 19.64 5.13 10.90
N GLU A 55 20.24 4.72 12.02
CA GLU A 55 19.76 5.06 13.37
C GLU A 55 19.68 6.57 13.61
N ASP A 56 20.68 7.30 13.13
CA ASP A 56 20.81 8.76 13.32
C ASP A 56 19.69 9.56 12.68
N VAL A 57 19.11 9.12 11.56
CA VAL A 57 18.03 9.82 10.85
C VAL A 57 16.66 9.16 11.01
N ALA A 58 16.60 7.96 11.61
CA ALA A 58 15.37 7.17 11.73
C ALA A 58 14.21 7.95 12.35
N GLY A 59 14.44 8.64 13.47
CA GLY A 59 13.40 9.43 14.12
C GLY A 59 12.89 10.57 13.25
N GLN A 60 13.78 11.28 12.55
CA GLN A 60 13.38 12.37 11.64
C GLN A 60 12.58 11.86 10.44
N VAL A 61 12.96 10.71 9.89
CA VAL A 61 12.26 10.09 8.76
C VAL A 61 10.84 9.73 9.15
N VAL A 62 10.67 9.06 10.30
CA VAL A 62 9.35 8.68 10.80
C VAL A 62 8.50 9.91 11.08
N ASP A 63 9.02 10.90 11.78
CA ASP A 63 8.27 12.14 12.09
C ASP A 63 7.82 12.87 10.83
N ARG A 64 8.70 13.01 9.86
CA ARG A 64 8.37 13.65 8.59
C ARG A 64 7.30 12.86 7.82
N MET A 65 7.43 11.53 7.78
CA MET A 65 6.45 10.68 7.13
C MET A 65 5.10 10.73 7.82
N LEU A 66 5.04 10.68 9.15
CA LEU A 66 3.78 10.78 9.90
C LEU A 66 3.09 12.13 9.73
N LYS A 67 3.85 13.23 9.69
CA LYS A 67 3.30 14.58 9.48
C LYS A 67 2.77 14.83 8.08
N ASN A 68 3.40 14.23 7.05
CA ASN A 68 3.12 14.54 5.64
C ASN A 68 2.57 13.33 4.85
N ASN A 69 2.10 12.29 5.52
CA ASN A 69 1.67 11.05 4.87
C ASN A 69 0.31 11.18 4.16
N TYR A 70 -0.48 12.21 4.45
CA TYR A 70 -1.82 12.43 3.87
C TYR A 70 -2.67 11.15 3.80
N ALA A 71 -2.51 10.25 4.77
CA ALA A 71 -3.18 8.96 4.86
C ALA A 71 -2.95 7.97 3.67
N ARG A 72 -2.01 8.26 2.78
CA ARG A 72 -1.69 7.43 1.60
C ARG A 72 -0.98 6.12 1.98
N TYR A 73 -0.04 6.18 2.92
CA TYR A 73 0.78 5.04 3.32
C TYR A 73 0.46 4.52 4.71
N ARG A 74 0.54 3.22 4.88
CA ARG A 74 0.62 2.55 6.17
C ARG A 74 2.06 2.07 6.38
N ILE A 75 2.75 2.59 7.39
CA ILE A 75 4.09 2.13 7.71
C ILE A 75 3.99 0.72 8.30
N ALA A 76 4.50 -0.28 7.56
CA ALA A 76 4.49 -1.69 7.96
C ALA A 76 5.56 -1.99 9.02
N GLY A 77 6.67 -1.27 8.94
CA GLY A 77 7.82 -1.43 9.83
C GLY A 77 9.03 -0.69 9.29
N MET A 78 10.14 -0.86 9.98
CA MET A 78 11.40 -0.20 9.64
C MET A 78 12.58 -1.17 9.80
N ALA A 79 13.56 -1.03 8.91
CA ALA A 79 14.88 -1.62 9.08
C ALA A 79 15.91 -0.52 9.36
N VAL A 80 16.75 -0.76 10.35
CA VAL A 80 17.92 0.08 10.67
C VAL A 80 19.16 -0.68 10.25
N ILE A 81 19.95 -0.10 9.31
CA ILE A 81 20.99 -0.86 8.61
C ILE A 81 22.38 -0.74 9.23
N ASP A 82 22.63 0.27 10.04
CA ASP A 82 23.91 0.57 10.67
C ASP A 82 24.04 0.01 12.08
N ASN A 83 22.93 -0.30 12.74
CA ASN A 83 22.92 -0.85 14.07
C ASN A 83 21.80 -1.88 14.24
N SER A 84 22.02 -2.94 15.03
CA SER A 84 21.00 -3.95 15.30
C SER A 84 20.14 -3.53 16.49
N VAL A 85 19.13 -2.69 16.21
CA VAL A 85 18.13 -2.23 17.18
C VAL A 85 16.77 -2.90 16.97
N ILE A 86 16.78 -4.14 16.49
CA ILE A 86 15.55 -4.92 16.26
C ILE A 86 14.76 -5.04 17.56
N GLY A 87 13.45 -4.87 17.47
CA GLY A 87 12.53 -4.92 18.60
C GLY A 87 12.32 -3.57 19.30
N HIS A 88 13.15 -2.56 19.01
CA HIS A 88 12.91 -1.21 19.51
C HIS A 88 11.81 -0.52 18.73
N ARG A 89 11.23 0.53 19.34
CA ARG A 89 10.23 1.37 18.72
C ARG A 89 10.75 2.80 18.59
N ILE A 90 10.80 3.32 17.37
CA ILE A 90 11.24 4.70 17.09
C ILE A 90 10.01 5.50 16.65
N HIS A 91 9.64 6.50 17.41
CA HIS A 91 8.48 7.39 17.18
C HIS A 91 7.18 6.64 16.84
N GLY A 92 6.97 5.48 17.49
CA GLY A 92 5.75 4.66 17.31
C GLY A 92 5.87 3.58 16.23
N VAL A 93 6.93 3.57 15.41
CA VAL A 93 7.20 2.54 14.40
C VAL A 93 8.14 1.48 14.95
N ASN A 94 7.81 0.20 14.74
CA ASN A 94 8.66 -0.91 15.20
C ASN A 94 9.84 -1.11 14.25
N VAL A 95 11.04 -1.26 14.82
CA VAL A 95 12.21 -1.76 14.10
C VAL A 95 12.12 -3.28 14.05
N VAL A 96 11.86 -3.82 12.87
CA VAL A 96 11.56 -5.26 12.67
C VAL A 96 12.68 -6.02 11.96
N ALA A 97 13.64 -5.30 11.38
CA ALA A 97 14.73 -5.88 10.61
C ALA A 97 16.02 -5.03 10.69
N ASP A 98 17.11 -5.65 10.30
CA ASP A 98 18.42 -5.03 10.05
C ASP A 98 18.80 -5.15 8.57
N ALA A 99 20.03 -4.79 8.21
CA ALA A 99 20.53 -4.86 6.83
C ALA A 99 20.47 -6.27 6.23
N VAL A 100 20.57 -7.32 7.06
CA VAL A 100 20.62 -8.72 6.61
C VAL A 100 19.21 -9.31 6.49
N THR A 101 18.33 -8.99 7.44
CA THR A 101 17.01 -9.59 7.56
C THR A 101 15.91 -8.80 6.85
N ALA A 102 16.19 -7.57 6.40
CA ALA A 102 15.20 -6.69 5.75
C ALA A 102 14.55 -7.33 4.53
N VAL A 103 15.31 -7.92 3.62
CA VAL A 103 14.78 -8.57 2.41
C VAL A 103 13.88 -9.74 2.77
N HIS A 104 14.33 -10.59 3.71
CA HIS A 104 13.52 -11.71 4.18
C HIS A 104 12.20 -11.27 4.82
N TYR A 105 12.24 -10.20 5.62
CA TYR A 105 11.03 -9.63 6.22
C TYR A 105 10.06 -9.11 5.14
N ILE A 106 10.57 -8.37 4.16
CA ILE A 106 9.77 -7.80 3.06
C ILE A 106 9.12 -8.91 2.23
N CYS A 107 9.86 -9.99 1.91
CA CYS A 107 9.32 -11.13 1.17
C CYS A 107 8.22 -11.91 1.92
N ASN A 108 8.28 -11.94 3.26
CA ASN A 108 7.31 -12.67 4.09
C ASN A 108 6.16 -11.81 4.59
N THR A 109 6.20 -10.50 4.34
CA THR A 109 5.19 -9.55 4.78
C THR A 109 4.64 -8.82 3.56
N TRP A 110 3.36 -8.48 3.57
CA TRP A 110 2.73 -7.71 2.49
C TRP A 110 3.27 -6.27 2.51
N VAL A 111 4.39 -6.04 1.82
CA VAL A 111 5.01 -4.74 1.61
C VAL A 111 4.87 -4.39 0.13
N ASP A 112 4.25 -3.26 -0.16
CA ASP A 112 4.05 -2.78 -1.53
C ASP A 112 5.22 -1.92 -1.99
N GLU A 113 5.72 -1.08 -1.09
CA GLU A 113 6.73 -0.07 -1.39
C GLU A 113 7.80 0.01 -0.29
N VAL A 114 9.03 0.31 -0.68
CA VAL A 114 10.17 0.49 0.22
C VAL A 114 10.75 1.88 0.04
N LEU A 115 10.79 2.67 1.10
CA LEU A 115 11.45 3.97 1.13
C LEU A 115 12.83 3.86 1.77
N ILE A 116 13.87 4.23 1.05
CA ILE A 116 15.26 4.20 1.53
C ILE A 116 15.76 5.62 1.76
N VAL A 117 15.98 5.97 3.02
CA VAL A 117 16.53 7.26 3.45
C VAL A 117 17.69 7.01 4.39
N ILE A 118 18.89 7.30 3.96
CA ILE A 118 20.14 7.01 4.67
C ILE A 118 20.86 8.31 5.00
N SER A 119 21.52 8.34 6.13
CA SER A 119 22.37 9.45 6.58
C SER A 119 23.42 9.84 5.57
N ASP A 120 23.77 11.13 5.54
CA ASP A 120 24.79 11.65 4.64
C ASP A 120 26.20 11.08 4.93
N SER A 121 26.41 10.59 6.13
CA SER A 121 27.68 9.98 6.55
C SER A 121 27.90 8.57 6.00
N GLN A 122 26.84 7.89 5.51
CA GLN A 122 26.92 6.50 5.08
C GLN A 122 26.62 6.29 3.59
N PRO A 123 27.33 5.36 2.92
CA PRO A 123 27.05 5.02 1.52
C PRO A 123 25.74 4.23 1.40
N TYR A 124 25.09 4.35 0.25
CA TYR A 124 23.90 3.53 -0.05
C TYR A 124 24.24 2.04 -0.05
N PRO A 125 23.38 1.19 0.56
CA PRO A 125 23.59 -0.25 0.64
C PRO A 125 23.25 -0.92 -0.70
N LYS A 126 24.17 -0.84 -1.68
CA LYS A 126 23.95 -1.36 -3.04
C LYS A 126 23.45 -2.80 -3.05
N LYS A 127 24.06 -3.70 -2.27
CA LYS A 127 23.65 -5.11 -2.20
C LYS A 127 22.18 -5.27 -1.76
N LEU A 128 21.77 -4.51 -0.76
CA LEU A 128 20.37 -4.54 -0.29
C LEU A 128 19.42 -4.02 -1.37
N ILE A 129 19.78 -2.95 -2.06
CA ILE A 129 19.00 -2.38 -3.15
C ILE A 129 18.86 -3.38 -4.30
N ASP A 130 19.95 -4.02 -4.72
CA ASP A 130 19.94 -5.03 -5.78
C ASP A 130 19.02 -6.21 -5.42
N GLN A 131 19.11 -6.70 -4.20
CA GLN A 131 18.23 -7.75 -3.69
C GLN A 131 16.75 -7.31 -3.64
N LEU A 132 16.46 -6.09 -3.22
CA LEU A 132 15.10 -5.56 -3.21
C LEU A 132 14.54 -5.40 -4.63
N ILE A 133 15.36 -5.00 -5.60
CA ILE A 133 14.98 -4.95 -7.01
C ILE A 133 14.55 -6.34 -7.50
N GLU A 134 15.26 -7.38 -7.12
CA GLU A 134 14.93 -8.77 -7.49
C GLU A 134 13.59 -9.24 -6.90
N THR A 135 13.17 -8.71 -5.76
CA THR A 135 11.86 -9.05 -5.16
C THR A 135 10.66 -8.45 -5.90
N GLY A 136 10.89 -7.46 -6.77
CA GLY A 136 9.83 -6.78 -7.54
C GLY A 136 9.06 -5.71 -6.77
N VAL A 137 9.44 -5.38 -5.54
CA VAL A 137 8.83 -4.27 -4.78
C VAL A 137 9.20 -2.92 -5.39
N THR A 138 8.33 -1.93 -5.24
CA THR A 138 8.63 -0.57 -5.66
C THR A 138 9.60 0.08 -4.67
N ILE A 139 10.72 0.61 -5.17
CA ILE A 139 11.77 1.20 -4.34
C ILE A 139 11.83 2.70 -4.59
N HIS A 140 11.82 3.46 -3.51
CA HIS A 140 11.95 4.91 -3.50
C HIS A 140 13.28 5.31 -2.83
N LEU A 141 14.16 5.91 -3.60
CA LEU A 141 15.45 6.39 -3.11
C LEU A 141 15.41 7.90 -2.94
N ASN A 142 15.84 8.42 -1.79
CA ASN A 142 15.97 9.86 -1.60
C ASN A 142 16.97 10.45 -2.59
N LEU A 143 16.51 11.38 -3.44
CA LEU A 143 17.30 11.99 -4.53
C LEU A 143 18.52 12.79 -4.05
N ALA A 144 18.50 13.30 -2.84
CA ALA A 144 19.61 14.10 -2.30
C ALA A 144 20.98 13.36 -2.36
N LYS A 145 20.98 12.05 -2.57
CA LYS A 145 22.19 11.21 -2.59
C LYS A 145 22.41 10.33 -3.81
N VAL A 146 21.45 10.26 -4.73
CA VAL A 146 21.52 9.29 -5.84
C VAL A 146 22.27 9.90 -7.01
N SER A 147 23.57 9.63 -7.10
CA SER A 147 24.34 9.97 -8.30
C SER A 147 24.31 8.89 -9.39
N ASN A 148 23.99 7.62 -9.08
CA ASN A 148 24.03 6.52 -10.05
C ASN A 148 23.21 5.29 -9.60
N ALA A 149 21.89 5.38 -9.46
CA ALA A 149 21.04 4.20 -9.33
C ALA A 149 20.67 3.68 -10.72
N SER A 150 21.16 2.50 -11.08
CA SER A 150 20.84 1.84 -12.36
C SER A 150 19.55 1.05 -12.21
N GLY A 151 18.43 1.58 -12.71
CA GLY A 151 17.16 0.89 -12.81
C GLY A 151 16.56 1.02 -14.20
N LYS A 152 15.82 0.01 -14.68
CA LYS A 152 15.28 -0.03 -16.06
C LYS A 152 14.21 1.01 -16.34
N LYS A 153 13.42 1.42 -15.34
CA LYS A 153 12.48 2.56 -15.42
C LYS A 153 12.59 3.36 -14.13
N GLN A 154 13.05 4.58 -14.23
CA GLN A 154 13.21 5.50 -13.12
C GLN A 154 12.40 6.77 -13.39
N PHE A 155 11.66 7.23 -12.40
CA PHE A 155 10.96 8.50 -12.45
C PHE A 155 11.05 9.19 -11.10
N VAL A 156 10.97 10.51 -11.13
CA VAL A 156 11.04 11.34 -9.93
C VAL A 156 9.62 11.49 -9.40
N GLU A 157 9.43 11.19 -8.12
CA GLU A 157 8.15 11.26 -7.44
C GLU A 157 8.32 11.92 -6.07
N GLU A 158 7.23 12.40 -5.49
CA GLU A 158 7.21 12.92 -4.12
C GLU A 158 6.52 11.93 -3.20
N ILE A 159 7.23 11.49 -2.14
CA ILE A 159 6.68 10.65 -1.08
C ILE A 159 6.75 11.42 0.23
N GLY A 160 5.59 11.91 0.68
CA GLY A 160 5.54 12.83 1.80
C GLY A 160 6.40 14.06 1.52
N PRO A 161 7.39 14.36 2.37
CA PRO A 161 8.30 15.50 2.18
C PRO A 161 9.54 15.17 1.35
N TYR A 162 9.65 13.95 0.82
CA TYR A 162 10.85 13.50 0.12
C TYR A 162 10.64 13.48 -1.38
N THR A 163 11.53 14.13 -2.11
CA THR A 163 11.71 13.91 -3.55
C THR A 163 12.54 12.65 -3.73
N VAL A 164 11.97 11.64 -4.34
CA VAL A 164 12.58 10.31 -4.47
C VAL A 164 12.73 9.91 -5.93
N LEU A 165 13.72 9.07 -6.17
CA LEU A 165 13.87 8.35 -7.43
C LEU A 165 13.18 6.99 -7.26
N THR A 166 12.06 6.83 -7.95
CA THR A 166 11.29 5.59 -7.92
C THR A 166 11.75 4.65 -9.02
N THR A 167 12.04 3.43 -8.64
CA THR A 167 12.41 2.36 -9.57
C THR A 167 11.39 1.24 -9.47
N THR A 168 10.77 0.88 -10.61
CA THR A 168 9.82 -0.24 -10.71
C THR A 168 10.30 -1.25 -11.73
N MET A 169 10.14 -2.54 -11.44
CA MET A 169 10.26 -3.60 -12.43
C MET A 169 8.87 -3.92 -12.99
N ASN A 170 8.60 -3.48 -14.22
CA ASN A 170 7.42 -3.96 -14.95
C ASN A 170 7.77 -5.25 -15.70
N TYR A 171 7.28 -6.37 -15.20
CA TYR A 171 7.28 -7.64 -15.92
C TYR A 171 6.15 -7.75 -16.96
N ALA A 172 5.34 -6.72 -17.13
CA ALA A 172 4.24 -6.72 -18.08
C ALA A 172 4.60 -5.89 -19.31
N SER A 173 4.98 -6.54 -20.35
CA SER A 173 4.74 -6.23 -21.75
C SER A 173 5.88 -6.64 -22.68
N GLU A 174 5.90 -7.93 -22.99
CA GLU A 174 6.22 -8.37 -24.34
C GLU A 174 5.28 -9.53 -24.67
N ARG A 175 4.14 -9.20 -25.24
CA ARG A 175 3.35 -10.05 -26.13
C ARG A 175 2.75 -9.21 -27.24
#